data_ca8c3a9d78044bcc0a73ae1da28c519b
#
_entry.id   ca8c3a9d78044bcc0a73ae1da28c519b
#
_cell.length_a   1.000
_cell.length_b   1.000
_cell.length_c   1.000
_cell.angle_alpha   90.00
_cell.angle_beta   90.00
_cell.angle_gamma   90.00
#
_symmetry.space_group_name_H-M   'P 1'
#
loop_
_entity.id
_entity.type
_entity.pdbx_description
1 polymer ?
#
loop_
_entity_poly.entity_id
_entity_poly.type
_entity_poly.pdbx_seq_one_letter_code
_entity_poly.pdbx_strand_id
1 'polypeptide(L)'
;ILLIFITLKNILNKSNKSKNHLIMLNLLILISTFLFIFHQLITANQIFIFGLIPILAGFLHINLNSYNSKYYLKLFIIILVIFSTTKYHYRFNLERKFMDLENVNLEKAVSASILSPKFKNLKWITPFSYSKNPKEELDFLKEVVERLKEDSRKKSIITHYQFFSLLLNEDLNILNRWYLDHHSHPTENHKYFEYYKDFVNKQLVKNNIEVIYLISHTENEMMFDKIKVYFKEKCFKSNPIIKNKFSYHEIINCN
;
A
#
# COMPACT_ATOMS: atom_id res chain seq x y z
N ILE A 1 0.58 28.74 1.05
CA ILE A 1 0.21 29.98 1.76
C ILE A 1 0.13 31.14 0.78
N LEU A 2 1.19 31.46 0.02
CA LEU A 2 1.20 32.61 -0.91
C LEU A 2 0.11 32.53 -1.97
N LEU A 3 -0.13 31.34 -2.56
CA LEU A 3 -1.19 31.12 -3.53
C LEU A 3 -2.59 31.34 -2.92
N ILE A 4 -2.81 30.91 -1.68
CA ILE A 4 -4.06 31.17 -0.95
C ILE A 4 -4.27 32.68 -0.79
N PHE A 5 -3.24 33.39 -0.35
CA PHE A 5 -3.32 34.83 -0.15
C PHE A 5 -3.64 35.58 -1.45
N ILE A 6 -3.00 35.22 -2.57
CA ILE A 6 -3.26 35.81 -3.89
C ILE A 6 -4.70 35.48 -4.34
N THR A 7 -5.16 34.26 -4.11
CA THR A 7 -6.55 33.85 -4.48
C THR A 7 -7.57 34.66 -3.69
N LEU A 8 -7.41 34.79 -2.39
CA LEU A 8 -8.28 35.62 -1.54
C LEU A 8 -8.28 37.09 -1.98
N LYS A 9 -7.10 37.65 -2.25
CA LYS A 9 -6.98 39.01 -2.78
C LYS A 9 -7.72 39.18 -4.11
N ASN A 10 -7.68 38.18 -4.99
CA ASN A 10 -8.40 38.20 -6.27
C ASN A 10 -9.91 38.13 -6.08
N ILE A 11 -10.40 37.34 -5.12
CA ILE A 11 -11.83 37.22 -4.78
C ILE A 11 -12.35 38.57 -4.24
N LEU A 12 -11.59 39.20 -3.34
CA LEU A 12 -11.98 40.45 -2.71
C LEU A 12 -11.97 41.63 -3.69
N ASN A 13 -11.13 41.58 -4.73
CA ASN A 13 -10.98 42.64 -5.70
C ASN A 13 -11.86 42.40 -6.94
N LYS A 14 -13.18 42.61 -6.80
CA LYS A 14 -14.26 42.29 -7.77
C LYS A 14 -14.15 42.92 -9.16
N SER A 15 -13.12 43.72 -9.46
CA SER A 15 -13.10 44.67 -10.57
C SER A 15 -12.85 44.10 -11.97
N ASN A 16 -12.64 42.76 -12.16
CA ASN A 16 -12.20 42.29 -13.48
C ASN A 16 -12.72 40.88 -13.84
N LYS A 17 -13.68 40.77 -14.76
CA LYS A 17 -14.25 39.51 -15.28
C LYS A 17 -13.18 38.52 -15.81
N SER A 18 -12.07 39.03 -16.35
CA SER A 18 -10.95 38.26 -16.87
C SER A 18 -10.22 37.41 -15.78
N LYS A 19 -10.38 37.77 -14.50
CA LYS A 19 -9.76 37.06 -13.39
C LYS A 19 -10.55 35.87 -12.84
N ASN A 20 -11.82 35.73 -13.25
CA ASN A 20 -12.67 34.66 -12.72
C ASN A 20 -12.16 33.26 -13.07
N HIS A 21 -11.62 33.05 -14.27
CA HIS A 21 -11.01 31.78 -14.66
C HIS A 21 -9.78 31.46 -13.80
N LEU A 22 -8.95 32.45 -13.50
CA LEU A 22 -7.76 32.26 -12.66
C LEU A 22 -8.13 31.95 -11.22
N ILE A 23 -9.17 32.59 -10.69
CA ILE A 23 -9.72 32.29 -9.36
C ILE A 23 -10.23 30.85 -9.32
N MET A 24 -11.02 30.43 -10.30
CA MET A 24 -11.56 29.07 -10.39
C MET A 24 -10.43 28.02 -10.46
N LEU A 25 -9.42 28.23 -11.30
CA LEU A 25 -8.26 27.35 -11.40
C LEU A 25 -7.48 27.27 -10.08
N ASN A 26 -7.26 28.41 -9.43
CA ASN A 26 -6.60 28.44 -8.13
C ASN A 26 -7.40 27.71 -7.05
N LEU A 27 -8.71 27.84 -7.02
CA LEU A 27 -9.57 27.11 -6.10
C LEU A 27 -9.52 25.61 -6.36
N LEU A 28 -9.57 25.17 -7.61
CA LEU A 28 -9.46 23.76 -7.97
C LEU A 28 -8.13 23.15 -7.52
N ILE A 29 -7.00 23.84 -7.77
CA ILE A 29 -5.70 23.31 -7.34
C ILE A 29 -5.53 23.32 -5.82
N LEU A 30 -6.10 24.30 -5.13
CA LEU A 30 -6.08 24.33 -3.65
C LEU A 30 -6.93 23.21 -3.05
N ILE A 31 -8.12 22.97 -3.58
CA ILE A 31 -8.99 21.86 -3.17
C ILE A 31 -8.27 20.52 -3.44
N SER A 32 -7.72 20.33 -4.64
CA SER A 32 -6.95 19.11 -4.98
C SER A 32 -5.78 18.92 -4.04
N THR A 33 -5.03 19.98 -3.74
CA THR A 33 -3.91 19.94 -2.79
C THR A 33 -4.37 19.49 -1.41
N PHE A 34 -5.48 20.03 -0.92
CA PHE A 34 -6.06 19.64 0.36
C PHE A 34 -6.48 18.17 0.37
N LEU A 35 -7.14 17.70 -0.68
CA LEU A 35 -7.54 16.30 -0.83
C LEU A 35 -6.32 15.36 -0.88
N PHE A 36 -5.25 15.74 -1.58
CA PHE A 36 -4.01 14.95 -1.60
C PHE A 36 -3.32 14.91 -0.23
N ILE A 37 -3.29 16.03 0.50
CA ILE A 37 -2.74 16.06 1.87
C ILE A 37 -3.59 15.14 2.77
N PHE A 38 -4.90 15.21 2.69
CA PHE A 38 -5.82 14.37 3.46
C PHE A 38 -5.64 12.88 3.12
N HIS A 39 -5.60 12.54 1.83
CA HIS A 39 -5.32 11.18 1.37
C HIS A 39 -3.98 10.66 1.91
N GLN A 40 -2.96 11.49 1.89
CA GLN A 40 -1.63 11.13 2.39
C GLN A 40 -1.62 10.88 3.90
N LEU A 41 -2.37 11.66 4.68
CA LEU A 41 -2.51 11.44 6.12
C LEU A 41 -3.20 10.10 6.42
N ILE A 42 -4.22 9.73 5.63
CA ILE A 42 -4.93 8.46 5.81
C ILE A 42 -4.08 7.26 5.39
N THR A 43 -3.35 7.38 4.28
CA THR A 43 -2.59 6.25 3.71
C THR A 43 -1.15 6.16 4.22
N ALA A 44 -0.72 7.09 5.06
CA ALA A 44 0.68 7.25 5.50
C ALA A 44 1.71 7.33 4.35
N ASN A 45 1.25 7.63 3.13
CA ASN A 45 2.09 7.67 1.94
C ASN A 45 2.58 9.08 1.64
N GLN A 46 3.84 9.37 1.90
CA GLN A 46 4.42 10.71 1.78
C GLN A 46 4.85 11.12 0.36
N ILE A 47 4.75 10.25 -0.62
CA ILE A 47 5.33 10.48 -1.95
C ILE A 47 4.58 11.54 -2.75
N PHE A 48 3.27 11.61 -2.65
CA PHE A 48 2.41 12.46 -3.50
C PHE A 48 2.57 13.97 -3.27
N ILE A 49 2.90 14.42 -2.06
CA ILE A 49 3.08 15.85 -1.75
C ILE A 49 4.16 16.49 -2.61
N PHE A 50 5.24 15.75 -2.89
CA PHE A 50 6.36 16.31 -3.63
C PHE A 50 6.03 16.58 -5.09
N GLY A 51 5.15 15.77 -5.70
CA GLY A 51 4.63 16.01 -7.05
C GLY A 51 3.80 17.30 -7.18
N LEU A 52 3.21 17.77 -6.09
CA LEU A 52 2.43 19.00 -6.05
C LEU A 52 3.30 20.27 -6.05
N ILE A 53 4.55 20.20 -5.62
CA ILE A 53 5.44 21.36 -5.53
C ILE A 53 5.59 22.08 -6.88
N PRO A 54 5.99 21.42 -7.99
CA PRO A 54 6.10 22.07 -9.29
C PRO A 54 4.76 22.57 -9.82
N ILE A 55 3.67 21.85 -9.56
CA ILE A 55 2.32 22.24 -9.98
C ILE A 55 1.90 23.53 -9.27
N LEU A 56 2.00 23.59 -7.95
CA LEU A 56 1.69 24.77 -7.15
C LEU A 56 2.58 25.96 -7.51
N ALA A 57 3.85 25.72 -7.79
CA ALA A 57 4.78 26.76 -8.23
C ALA A 57 4.43 27.30 -9.63
N GLY A 58 3.98 26.44 -10.56
CA GLY A 58 3.47 26.84 -11.86
C GLY A 58 2.25 27.76 -11.74
N PHE A 59 1.27 27.38 -10.93
CA PHE A 59 0.10 28.23 -10.64
C PHE A 59 0.48 29.55 -9.97
N LEU A 60 1.43 29.51 -9.03
CA LEU A 60 1.93 30.73 -8.41
C LEU A 60 2.62 31.64 -9.41
N HIS A 61 3.44 31.08 -10.32
CA HIS A 61 4.11 31.84 -11.38
C HIS A 61 3.12 32.53 -12.33
N ILE A 62 2.07 31.82 -12.77
CA ILE A 62 0.99 32.40 -13.60
C ILE A 62 0.31 33.56 -12.89
N ASN A 63 -0.02 33.40 -11.61
CA ASN A 63 -0.64 34.46 -10.82
C ASN A 63 0.28 35.68 -10.67
N LEU A 64 1.57 35.47 -10.36
CA LEU A 64 2.54 36.55 -10.23
C LEU A 64 2.76 37.29 -11.56
N ASN A 65 2.67 36.59 -12.68
CA ASN A 65 2.76 37.20 -13.99
C ASN A 65 1.60 38.17 -14.25
N SER A 66 0.38 37.81 -13.85
CA SER A 66 -0.80 38.66 -13.98
C SER A 66 -0.75 39.93 -13.11
N TYR A 67 0.10 39.96 -12.09
CA TYR A 67 0.34 41.10 -11.20
C TYR A 67 1.57 41.95 -11.54
N ASN A 68 2.19 41.68 -12.69
CA ASN A 68 3.44 42.36 -13.11
C ASN A 68 4.51 42.37 -12.01
N SER A 69 4.65 41.22 -11.32
CA SER A 69 5.57 41.09 -10.20
C SER A 69 7.02 41.14 -10.63
N LYS A 70 7.88 41.55 -9.72
CA LYS A 70 9.33 41.73 -9.95
C LYS A 70 9.98 40.42 -10.39
N TYR A 71 10.86 40.49 -11.39
CA TYR A 71 11.53 39.33 -12.02
C TYR A 71 12.22 38.40 -10.98
N TYR A 72 12.89 38.91 -10.01
CA TYR A 72 13.62 38.14 -9.00
C TYR A 72 12.69 37.25 -8.14
N LEU A 73 11.42 37.64 -7.92
CA LEU A 73 10.46 36.79 -7.23
C LEU A 73 10.11 35.54 -8.06
N LYS A 74 9.97 35.72 -9.37
CA LYS A 74 9.72 34.60 -10.31
C LYS A 74 10.94 33.68 -10.36
N LEU A 75 12.16 34.24 -10.42
CA LEU A 75 13.39 33.48 -10.40
C LEU A 75 13.57 32.69 -9.09
N PHE A 76 13.24 33.30 -7.95
CA PHE A 76 13.28 32.64 -6.66
C PHE A 76 12.37 31.39 -6.62
N ILE A 77 11.15 31.46 -7.17
CA ILE A 77 10.25 30.32 -7.25
C ILE A 77 10.85 29.19 -8.08
N ILE A 78 11.46 29.51 -9.23
CA ILE A 78 12.11 28.51 -10.10
C ILE A 78 13.25 27.82 -9.33
N ILE A 79 14.12 28.59 -8.66
CA ILE A 79 15.22 28.04 -7.86
C ILE A 79 14.67 27.12 -6.76
N LEU A 80 13.62 27.54 -6.07
CA LEU A 80 12.99 26.76 -5.00
C LEU A 80 12.41 25.43 -5.54
N VAL A 81 11.79 25.44 -6.74
CA VAL A 81 11.29 24.22 -7.39
C VAL A 81 12.43 23.28 -7.75
N ILE A 82 13.50 23.81 -8.39
CA ILE A 82 14.67 23.00 -8.76
C ILE A 82 15.28 22.37 -7.51
N PHE A 83 15.52 23.17 -6.45
CA PHE A 83 16.05 22.66 -5.19
C PHE A 83 15.17 21.57 -4.57
N SER A 84 13.87 21.81 -4.46
CA SER A 84 12.92 20.84 -3.89
C SER A 84 12.86 19.55 -4.70
N THR A 85 12.82 19.64 -6.03
CA THR A 85 12.76 18.50 -6.94
C THR A 85 14.06 17.70 -6.88
N THR A 86 15.21 18.37 -6.85
CA THR A 86 16.53 17.72 -6.73
C THR A 86 16.65 16.99 -5.40
N LYS A 87 16.29 17.67 -4.29
CA LYS A 87 16.29 17.06 -2.95
C LYS A 87 15.38 15.83 -2.88
N TYR A 88 14.19 15.91 -3.47
CA TYR A 88 13.26 14.79 -3.56
C TYR A 88 13.84 13.64 -4.37
N HIS A 89 14.37 13.93 -5.57
CA HIS A 89 15.01 12.93 -6.43
C HIS A 89 16.15 12.21 -5.70
N TYR A 90 17.03 12.97 -5.06
CA TYR A 90 18.14 12.40 -4.28
C TYR A 90 17.63 11.45 -3.21
N ARG A 91 16.68 11.91 -2.37
CA ARG A 91 16.17 11.13 -1.26
C ARG A 91 15.43 9.85 -1.69
N PHE A 92 14.56 9.93 -2.70
CA PHE A 92 13.67 8.81 -3.02
C PHE A 92 14.13 7.95 -4.20
N ASN A 93 14.93 8.50 -5.10
CA ASN A 93 15.41 7.74 -6.27
C ASN A 93 16.86 7.27 -6.12
N LEU A 94 17.64 7.85 -5.24
CA LEU A 94 19.03 7.44 -4.97
C LEU A 94 19.16 6.79 -3.59
N GLU A 95 18.89 7.51 -2.50
CA GLU A 95 19.10 6.98 -1.13
C GLU A 95 18.06 5.93 -0.76
N ARG A 96 16.80 6.16 -1.09
CA ARG A 96 15.65 5.30 -0.73
C ARG A 96 15.00 4.65 -1.95
N LYS A 97 15.79 4.37 -2.98
CA LYS A 97 15.32 3.78 -4.23
C LYS A 97 14.47 2.53 -4.04
N PHE A 98 14.76 1.76 -3.00
CA PHE A 98 14.02 0.57 -2.60
C PHE A 98 13.78 0.67 -1.08
N MET A 99 12.74 1.40 -0.67
CA MET A 99 12.49 1.72 0.74
C MET A 99 12.52 0.53 1.68
N ASP A 100 11.98 -0.61 1.24
CA ASP A 100 11.90 -1.84 2.04
C ASP A 100 13.17 -2.69 1.93
N LEU A 101 14.17 -2.22 1.16
CA LEU A 101 15.41 -2.94 0.91
C LEU A 101 16.63 -2.21 1.51
N GLU A 102 16.43 -1.31 2.48
CA GLU A 102 17.54 -0.77 3.27
C GLU A 102 18.29 -1.94 3.95
N ASN A 103 19.61 -1.96 3.79
CA ASN A 103 20.50 -3.01 4.33
C ASN A 103 20.37 -4.40 3.70
N VAL A 104 19.69 -4.53 2.57
CA VAL A 104 19.65 -5.78 1.83
C VAL A 104 20.94 -5.97 1.02
N ASN A 105 21.54 -7.15 1.12
CA ASN A 105 22.67 -7.52 0.28
C ASN A 105 22.18 -8.01 -1.09
N LEU A 106 22.28 -7.17 -2.12
CA LEU A 106 21.85 -7.49 -3.49
C LEU A 106 22.70 -8.62 -4.13
N GLU A 107 23.92 -8.87 -3.65
CA GLU A 107 24.77 -9.96 -4.13
C GLU A 107 24.21 -11.34 -3.73
N LYS A 108 23.43 -11.38 -2.64
CA LYS A 108 22.75 -12.60 -2.18
C LYS A 108 21.42 -12.86 -2.90
N ALA A 109 21.03 -11.99 -3.84
CA ALA A 109 19.79 -12.15 -4.59
C ALA A 109 19.84 -13.45 -5.42
N VAL A 110 18.79 -14.26 -5.32
CA VAL A 110 18.65 -15.53 -6.04
C VAL A 110 17.60 -15.41 -7.14
N SER A 111 17.68 -16.29 -8.16
CA SER A 111 16.67 -16.28 -9.21
C SER A 111 15.32 -16.73 -8.68
N ALA A 112 14.27 -15.93 -8.90
CA ALA A 112 12.91 -16.29 -8.55
C ALA A 112 12.31 -17.40 -9.45
N SER A 113 13.02 -17.83 -10.51
CA SER A 113 12.64 -18.98 -11.35
C SER A 113 12.57 -20.30 -10.55
N ILE A 114 13.22 -20.38 -9.40
CA ILE A 114 13.11 -21.51 -8.46
C ILE A 114 11.65 -21.72 -8.05
N LEU A 115 10.92 -20.63 -7.84
CA LEU A 115 9.50 -20.69 -7.46
C LEU A 115 8.58 -20.96 -8.65
N SER A 116 8.85 -20.35 -9.79
CA SER A 116 8.10 -20.57 -11.03
C SER A 116 8.84 -20.04 -12.24
N PRO A 117 8.75 -20.72 -13.42
CA PRO A 117 9.26 -20.21 -14.69
C PRO A 117 8.68 -18.84 -15.08
N LYS A 118 7.49 -18.49 -14.59
CA LYS A 118 6.88 -17.17 -14.79
C LYS A 118 7.77 -16.04 -14.26
N PHE A 119 8.62 -16.33 -13.28
CA PHE A 119 9.51 -15.36 -12.61
C PHE A 119 10.98 -15.41 -13.10
N LYS A 120 11.25 -16.01 -14.26
CA LYS A 120 12.62 -16.22 -14.78
C LYS A 120 13.50 -14.96 -14.84
N ASN A 121 12.88 -13.79 -14.99
CA ASN A 121 13.59 -12.51 -15.11
C ASN A 121 13.66 -11.74 -13.79
N LEU A 122 13.12 -12.29 -12.70
CA LEU A 122 13.10 -11.66 -11.39
C LEU A 122 14.19 -12.23 -10.49
N LYS A 123 14.78 -11.37 -9.68
CA LYS A 123 15.67 -11.77 -8.58
C LYS A 123 14.91 -11.60 -7.28
N TRP A 124 14.96 -12.64 -6.46
CA TRP A 124 14.37 -12.64 -5.13
C TRP A 124 15.37 -12.08 -4.13
N ILE A 125 14.90 -11.16 -3.33
CA ILE A 125 15.66 -10.50 -2.27
C ILE A 125 14.79 -10.55 -1.03
N THR A 126 15.34 -11.05 0.07
CA THR A 126 14.63 -11.11 1.34
C THR A 126 15.01 -9.89 2.19
N PRO A 127 14.06 -9.09 2.66
CA PRO A 127 14.30 -8.04 3.64
C PRO A 127 14.92 -8.63 4.92
N PHE A 128 15.84 -7.91 5.53
CA PHE A 128 16.56 -8.35 6.73
C PHE A 128 15.63 -8.78 7.88
N SER A 129 14.46 -8.19 7.97
CA SER A 129 13.45 -8.48 9.00
C SER A 129 12.72 -9.82 8.82
N TYR A 130 12.77 -10.45 7.64
CA TYR A 130 11.91 -11.60 7.33
C TYR A 130 12.66 -12.94 7.36
N SER A 131 13.80 -13.00 6.73
CA SER A 131 14.65 -14.19 6.70
C SER A 131 16.09 -13.79 6.44
N LYS A 132 17.03 -14.60 6.90
CA LYS A 132 18.45 -14.35 6.66
C LYS A 132 18.91 -14.81 5.28
N ASN A 133 18.14 -15.66 4.60
CA ASN A 133 18.55 -16.30 3.36
C ASN A 133 17.41 -16.34 2.33
N PRO A 134 17.54 -15.64 1.20
CA PRO A 134 16.52 -15.65 0.13
C PRO A 134 16.21 -17.05 -0.43
N LYS A 135 17.17 -17.96 -0.42
CA LYS A 135 16.96 -19.33 -0.89
C LYS A 135 16.04 -20.11 0.05
N GLU A 136 16.26 -20.01 1.36
CA GLU A 136 15.39 -20.65 2.36
C GLU A 136 13.95 -20.16 2.28
N GLU A 137 13.77 -18.85 2.03
CA GLU A 137 12.44 -18.29 1.82
C GLU A 137 11.79 -18.85 0.55
N LEU A 138 12.53 -18.94 -0.57
CA LEU A 138 12.01 -19.52 -1.80
C LEU A 138 11.68 -21.00 -1.68
N ASP A 139 12.50 -21.78 -0.96
CA ASP A 139 12.24 -23.21 -0.71
C ASP A 139 10.96 -23.37 0.12
N PHE A 140 10.78 -22.55 1.15
CA PHE A 140 9.52 -22.48 1.92
C PHE A 140 8.32 -22.12 1.04
N LEU A 141 8.44 -21.07 0.23
CA LEU A 141 7.35 -20.64 -0.65
C LEU A 141 7.00 -21.69 -1.73
N LYS A 142 7.98 -22.47 -2.18
CA LYS A 142 7.76 -23.58 -3.10
C LYS A 142 6.92 -24.68 -2.44
N GLU A 143 7.23 -25.06 -1.20
CA GLU A 143 6.42 -26.01 -0.43
C GLU A 143 4.99 -25.51 -0.24
N VAL A 144 4.81 -24.22 0.07
CA VAL A 144 3.48 -23.59 0.15
C VAL A 144 2.73 -23.71 -1.17
N VAL A 145 3.37 -23.39 -2.30
CA VAL A 145 2.75 -23.49 -3.63
C VAL A 145 2.33 -24.92 -3.96
N GLU A 146 3.16 -25.90 -3.68
CA GLU A 146 2.87 -27.31 -3.91
C GLU A 146 1.66 -27.73 -3.07
N ARG A 147 1.64 -27.38 -1.80
CA ARG A 147 0.52 -27.69 -0.90
C ARG A 147 -0.79 -27.04 -1.31
N LEU A 148 -0.77 -25.77 -1.73
CA LEU A 148 -1.95 -25.07 -2.22
C LEU A 148 -2.49 -25.68 -3.53
N LYS A 149 -1.62 -26.22 -4.40
CA LYS A 149 -2.01 -26.91 -5.65
C LYS A 149 -2.68 -28.25 -5.40
N GLU A 150 -2.18 -29.01 -4.42
CA GLU A 150 -2.71 -30.34 -4.07
C GLU A 150 -4.11 -30.26 -3.46
N ASP A 151 -4.43 -29.15 -2.81
CA ASP A 151 -5.71 -28.97 -2.16
C ASP A 151 -6.76 -28.43 -3.16
N SER A 152 -7.72 -29.26 -3.52
CA SER A 152 -8.81 -28.90 -4.46
C SER A 152 -9.98 -28.14 -3.81
N ARG A 153 -9.99 -28.00 -2.49
CA ARG A 153 -11.05 -27.30 -1.75
C ARG A 153 -11.07 -25.81 -2.09
N LYS A 154 -12.25 -25.19 -1.93
CA LYS A 154 -12.38 -23.73 -1.98
C LYS A 154 -11.65 -23.11 -0.80
N LYS A 155 -10.60 -22.35 -1.10
CA LYS A 155 -9.68 -21.84 -0.11
C LYS A 155 -9.62 -20.31 -0.08
N SER A 156 -9.38 -19.78 1.11
CA SER A 156 -8.95 -18.40 1.34
C SER A 156 -7.54 -18.41 1.87
N ILE A 157 -6.72 -17.44 1.49
CA ILE A 157 -5.38 -17.28 2.06
C ILE A 157 -5.24 -15.96 2.81
N ILE A 158 -4.53 -16.02 3.91
CA ILE A 158 -4.15 -14.89 4.76
C ILE A 158 -2.63 -14.80 4.74
N THR A 159 -2.11 -13.79 4.05
CA THR A 159 -0.67 -13.66 3.84
C THR A 159 -0.29 -12.26 3.37
N HIS A 160 0.96 -11.89 3.55
CA HIS A 160 1.56 -10.71 2.90
C HIS A 160 2.07 -11.01 1.48
N TYR A 161 2.21 -12.28 1.10
CA TYR A 161 2.63 -12.69 -0.24
C TYR A 161 1.45 -12.66 -1.22
N GLN A 162 1.35 -11.61 -2.03
CA GLN A 162 0.20 -11.39 -2.91
C GLN A 162 0.26 -12.09 -4.28
N PHE A 163 1.29 -12.87 -4.54
CA PHE A 163 1.53 -13.47 -5.86
C PHE A 163 1.00 -14.89 -6.05
N PHE A 164 0.50 -15.55 -5.00
CA PHE A 164 0.05 -16.95 -5.08
C PHE A 164 -1.07 -17.15 -6.11
N SER A 165 -2.04 -16.25 -6.19
CA SER A 165 -3.11 -16.32 -7.20
C SER A 165 -2.56 -16.32 -8.62
N LEU A 166 -1.49 -15.54 -8.89
CA LEU A 166 -0.82 -15.50 -10.19
C LEU A 166 -0.09 -16.82 -10.50
N LEU A 167 0.58 -17.41 -9.50
CA LEU A 167 1.30 -18.66 -9.68
C LEU A 167 0.37 -19.83 -9.94
N LEU A 168 -0.71 -19.92 -9.17
CA LEU A 168 -1.68 -21.01 -9.21
C LEU A 168 -2.71 -20.84 -10.35
N ASN A 169 -2.84 -19.62 -10.87
CA ASN A 169 -3.91 -19.23 -11.78
C ASN A 169 -5.29 -19.51 -11.19
N GLU A 170 -5.45 -19.22 -9.90
CA GLU A 170 -6.63 -19.51 -9.09
C GLU A 170 -6.99 -18.29 -8.25
N ASP A 171 -8.29 -18.02 -8.07
CA ASP A 171 -8.75 -17.05 -7.08
C ASP A 171 -8.66 -17.66 -5.70
N LEU A 172 -7.74 -17.14 -4.89
CA LEU A 172 -7.52 -17.60 -3.53
C LEU A 172 -8.33 -16.82 -2.49
N ASN A 173 -9.35 -16.08 -2.92
CA ASN A 173 -10.31 -15.39 -2.07
C ASN A 173 -9.61 -14.55 -0.95
N ILE A 174 -8.64 -13.75 -1.33
CA ILE A 174 -7.87 -12.92 -0.40
C ILE A 174 -8.79 -11.84 0.17
N LEU A 175 -9.01 -11.89 1.48
CA LEU A 175 -9.94 -10.99 2.18
C LEU A 175 -9.35 -9.59 2.40
N ASN A 176 -8.05 -9.51 2.59
CA ASN A 176 -7.35 -8.25 2.81
C ASN A 176 -5.96 -8.27 2.16
N ARG A 177 -5.55 -7.15 1.61
CA ARG A 177 -4.26 -7.03 0.94
C ARG A 177 -3.09 -7.09 1.91
N TRP A 178 -3.24 -6.53 3.10
CA TRP A 178 -2.22 -6.48 4.15
C TRP A 178 -2.84 -6.81 5.50
N TYR A 179 -2.08 -7.44 6.36
CA TYR A 179 -2.51 -7.85 7.71
C TYR A 179 -1.65 -7.20 8.79
N LEU A 180 -1.42 -5.89 8.66
CA LEU A 180 -0.73 -5.10 9.67
C LEU A 180 -1.72 -4.71 10.77
N ASP A 181 -1.39 -5.03 12.01
CA ASP A 181 -2.20 -4.66 13.18
C ASP A 181 -2.51 -3.15 13.16
N HIS A 182 -3.75 -2.80 13.41
CA HIS A 182 -4.30 -1.43 13.46
C HIS A 182 -4.27 -0.61 12.16
N HIS A 183 -3.64 -1.09 11.08
CA HIS A 183 -3.52 -0.32 9.84
C HIS A 183 -4.32 -0.87 8.67
N SER A 184 -4.50 -2.19 8.60
CA SER A 184 -5.08 -2.85 7.44
C SER A 184 -6.42 -3.52 7.73
N HIS A 185 -6.72 -3.77 8.98
CA HIS A 185 -7.97 -4.37 9.42
C HIS A 185 -8.35 -3.81 10.81
N PRO A 186 -9.65 -3.64 11.09
CA PRO A 186 -10.11 -3.12 12.37
C PRO A 186 -9.92 -4.15 13.49
N THR A 187 -9.38 -3.73 14.63
CA THR A 187 -9.33 -4.55 15.85
C THR A 187 -10.65 -4.50 16.62
N GLU A 188 -10.86 -5.39 17.58
CA GLU A 188 -12.15 -5.54 18.31
C GLU A 188 -12.72 -4.24 18.87
N ASN A 189 -11.88 -3.30 19.30
CA ASN A 189 -12.32 -2.00 19.84
C ASN A 189 -12.52 -0.92 18.77
N HIS A 190 -12.33 -1.25 17.48
CA HIS A 190 -12.47 -0.27 16.42
C HIS A 190 -13.94 -0.13 15.99
N LYS A 191 -14.39 1.11 15.73
CA LYS A 191 -15.79 1.41 15.34
C LYS A 191 -16.32 0.64 14.12
N TYR A 192 -15.44 0.15 13.26
CA TYR A 192 -15.80 -0.62 12.05
C TYR A 192 -15.57 -2.12 12.21
N PHE A 193 -15.27 -2.61 13.41
CA PHE A 193 -14.98 -4.02 13.66
C PHE A 193 -16.14 -4.94 13.22
N GLU A 194 -17.36 -4.68 13.71
CA GLU A 194 -18.53 -5.50 13.38
C GLU A 194 -18.86 -5.45 11.88
N TYR A 195 -18.70 -4.29 11.25
CA TYR A 195 -18.91 -4.16 9.81
C TYR A 195 -17.90 -5.02 9.01
N TYR A 196 -16.63 -4.99 9.39
CA TYR A 196 -15.58 -5.78 8.75
C TYR A 196 -15.79 -7.28 8.99
N LYS A 197 -16.15 -7.68 10.18
CA LYS A 197 -16.49 -9.05 10.56
C LYS A 197 -17.64 -9.60 9.72
N ASP A 198 -18.71 -8.83 9.56
CA ASP A 198 -19.84 -9.20 8.69
C ASP A 198 -19.43 -9.32 7.22
N PHE A 199 -18.58 -8.41 6.75
CA PHE A 199 -18.01 -8.49 5.40
C PHE A 199 -17.24 -9.80 5.20
N VAL A 200 -16.33 -10.14 6.11
CA VAL A 200 -15.54 -11.38 6.05
C VAL A 200 -16.46 -12.60 6.00
N ASN A 201 -17.44 -12.69 6.90
CA ASN A 201 -18.36 -13.82 6.92
C ASN A 201 -19.21 -13.94 5.63
N LYS A 202 -19.68 -12.83 5.08
CA LYS A 202 -20.37 -12.80 3.79
C LYS A 202 -19.49 -13.31 2.66
N GLN A 203 -18.19 -12.96 2.63
CA GLN A 203 -17.25 -13.45 1.62
C GLN A 203 -17.00 -14.95 1.75
N LEU A 204 -16.85 -15.47 2.96
CA LEU A 204 -16.70 -16.92 3.18
C LEU A 204 -17.89 -17.71 2.64
N VAL A 205 -19.10 -17.27 2.94
CA VAL A 205 -20.33 -17.93 2.47
C VAL A 205 -20.50 -17.79 0.96
N LYS A 206 -20.36 -16.58 0.43
CA LYS A 206 -20.52 -16.30 -1.00
C LYS A 206 -19.58 -17.13 -1.87
N ASN A 207 -18.34 -17.34 -1.42
CA ASN A 207 -17.31 -18.05 -2.17
C ASN A 207 -17.21 -19.53 -1.78
N ASN A 208 -18.10 -20.03 -0.90
CA ASN A 208 -18.10 -21.40 -0.40
C ASN A 208 -16.73 -21.84 0.15
N ILE A 209 -16.11 -21.01 0.97
CA ILE A 209 -14.77 -21.28 1.50
C ILE A 209 -14.85 -22.42 2.52
N GLU A 210 -14.04 -23.45 2.31
CA GLU A 210 -13.95 -24.65 3.14
C GLU A 210 -12.72 -24.65 4.05
N VAL A 211 -11.66 -23.95 3.60
CA VAL A 211 -10.37 -23.91 4.31
C VAL A 211 -9.72 -22.53 4.22
N ILE A 212 -9.08 -22.13 5.31
CA ILE A 212 -8.30 -20.91 5.39
C ILE A 212 -6.83 -21.26 5.61
N TYR A 213 -5.96 -20.82 4.71
CA TYR A 213 -4.51 -20.96 4.83
C TYR A 213 -3.90 -19.70 5.42
N LEU A 214 -3.03 -19.88 6.41
CA LEU A 214 -2.24 -18.82 7.02
C LEU A 214 -0.77 -19.02 6.65
N ILE A 215 -0.18 -18.03 5.99
CA ILE A 215 1.19 -18.07 5.50
C ILE A 215 1.92 -16.82 5.97
N SER A 216 2.86 -16.98 6.89
CA SER A 216 3.60 -15.88 7.52
C SER A 216 5.03 -15.79 7.02
N HIS A 217 5.59 -14.58 7.00
CA HIS A 217 7.01 -14.33 6.72
C HIS A 217 7.91 -14.75 7.88
N THR A 218 7.46 -14.49 9.09
CA THR A 218 8.17 -14.77 10.33
C THR A 218 7.34 -15.67 11.24
N GLU A 219 8.00 -16.29 12.20
CA GLU A 219 7.38 -17.28 13.11
C GLU A 219 6.26 -16.71 14.01
N ASN A 220 6.16 -15.39 14.16
CA ASN A 220 5.23 -14.76 15.10
C ASN A 220 4.31 -13.70 14.46
N GLU A 221 4.37 -13.52 13.14
CA GLU A 221 3.74 -12.35 12.50
C GLU A 221 2.24 -12.45 12.40
N MET A 222 1.71 -13.65 12.12
CA MET A 222 0.28 -13.87 12.02
C MET A 222 -0.15 -15.07 12.84
N MET A 223 -0.68 -14.83 14.02
CA MET A 223 -1.35 -15.87 14.79
C MET A 223 -2.81 -15.96 14.36
N PHE A 224 -3.28 -17.15 14.00
CA PHE A 224 -4.69 -17.36 13.66
C PHE A 224 -5.63 -16.85 14.74
N ASP A 225 -5.24 -16.95 15.99
CA ASP A 225 -6.02 -16.45 17.13
C ASP A 225 -6.34 -14.95 17.08
N LYS A 226 -5.48 -14.14 16.45
CA LYS A 226 -5.74 -12.70 16.23
C LYS A 226 -6.79 -12.45 15.15
N ILE A 227 -6.96 -13.39 14.23
CA ILE A 227 -7.82 -13.24 13.05
C ILE A 227 -9.14 -13.99 13.22
N LYS A 228 -9.17 -15.07 13.99
CA LYS A 228 -10.38 -15.89 14.21
C LYS A 228 -11.56 -15.09 14.74
N VAL A 229 -11.32 -13.97 15.41
CA VAL A 229 -12.37 -13.05 15.90
C VAL A 229 -13.30 -12.53 14.81
N TYR A 230 -12.85 -12.53 13.55
CA TYR A 230 -13.67 -12.13 12.40
C TYR A 230 -14.57 -13.25 11.88
N PHE A 231 -14.26 -14.49 12.20
CA PHE A 231 -14.99 -15.66 11.72
C PHE A 231 -16.10 -16.04 12.71
N LYS A 232 -17.14 -15.21 12.73
CA LYS A 232 -18.27 -15.32 13.64
C LYS A 232 -18.87 -16.72 13.58
N GLU A 233 -19.03 -17.35 14.77
CA GLU A 233 -19.74 -18.62 14.92
C GLU A 233 -19.23 -19.78 14.05
N LYS A 234 -18.04 -19.67 13.48
CA LYS A 234 -17.39 -20.75 12.75
C LYS A 234 -16.49 -21.55 13.68
N CYS A 235 -16.58 -22.85 13.56
CA CYS A 235 -15.66 -23.77 14.23
C CYS A 235 -14.55 -24.16 13.28
N PHE A 236 -13.33 -24.31 13.81
CA PHE A 236 -12.16 -24.60 13.02
C PHE A 236 -11.41 -25.81 13.57
N LYS A 237 -11.01 -26.68 12.66
CA LYS A 237 -9.98 -27.68 12.92
C LYS A 237 -8.65 -27.16 12.40
N SER A 238 -7.76 -26.79 13.32
CA SER A 238 -6.46 -26.18 12.99
C SER A 238 -5.39 -27.24 12.83
N ASN A 239 -4.66 -27.17 11.74
CA ASN A 239 -3.57 -28.09 11.40
C ASN A 239 -2.31 -27.32 11.03
N PRO A 240 -1.26 -27.31 11.87
CA PRO A 240 0.02 -26.72 11.51
C PRO A 240 0.71 -27.61 10.47
N ILE A 241 1.23 -27.02 9.41
CA ILE A 241 2.09 -27.68 8.42
C ILE A 241 3.53 -27.41 8.78
N ILE A 242 3.90 -26.12 8.91
CA ILE A 242 5.19 -25.67 9.41
C ILE A 242 4.92 -24.81 10.62
N LYS A 243 5.46 -25.20 11.76
CA LYS A 243 5.22 -24.54 13.05
C LYS A 243 5.42 -23.03 12.93
N ASN A 244 4.39 -22.27 13.32
CA ASN A 244 4.34 -20.82 13.37
C ASN A 244 4.52 -20.07 12.02
N LYS A 245 4.64 -20.79 10.89
CA LYS A 245 4.82 -20.15 9.57
C LYS A 245 3.74 -20.52 8.57
N PHE A 246 3.28 -21.76 8.59
CA PHE A 246 2.32 -22.26 7.63
C PHE A 246 1.32 -23.20 8.28
N SER A 247 0.05 -22.86 8.23
CA SER A 247 -1.04 -23.65 8.77
C SER A 247 -2.28 -23.54 7.89
N TYR A 248 -3.18 -24.51 8.05
CA TYR A 248 -4.53 -24.40 7.50
C TYR A 248 -5.59 -24.67 8.58
N HIS A 249 -6.73 -24.06 8.39
CA HIS A 249 -7.85 -24.09 9.30
C HIS A 249 -9.10 -24.49 8.52
N GLU A 250 -9.56 -25.72 8.72
CA GLU A 250 -10.77 -26.23 8.10
C GLU A 250 -11.99 -25.64 8.79
N ILE A 251 -12.94 -25.16 7.99
CA ILE A 251 -14.22 -24.68 8.50
C ILE A 251 -15.11 -25.91 8.73
N ILE A 252 -15.51 -26.15 9.96
CA ILE A 252 -16.35 -27.28 10.34
C ILE A 252 -17.67 -26.79 10.95
N ASN A 253 -18.67 -27.67 10.97
CA ASN A 253 -19.91 -27.39 11.70
C ASN A 253 -19.59 -27.33 13.20
N CYS A 254 -20.13 -26.34 13.88
CA CYS A 254 -20.08 -26.26 15.34
C CYS A 254 -21.08 -27.27 15.89
N ASN A 255 -20.60 -28.27 16.61
CA ASN A 255 -21.47 -29.22 17.36
C ASN A 255 -21.95 -28.56 18.67
#